data_17a99fc89720a199db68aec02b7f59be
#
_entry.id   17a99fc89720a199db68aec02b7f59be
#
_cell.length_a   1.000
_cell.length_b   1.000
_cell.length_c   1.000
_cell.angle_alpha   90.00
_cell.angle_beta   90.00
_cell.angle_gamma   90.00
#
_symmetry.space_group_name_H-M   'P 1'
#
loop_
_entity.id
_entity.type
_entity.pdbx_description
1 polymer ?
#
loop_
_entity_poly.entity_id
_entity_poly.type
_entity_poly.pdbx_seq_one_letter_code
_entity_poly.pdbx_strand_id
1 'polypeptide(L)'
;MNTINLDEFRSESSRLGYFNLPLDPLISSVKEHVIITYKSRVSQLKIRLSNLTCYIKGLEESEKSYKEKIKDNPLHAENIIGFFVIVSILLAVINLWQNLIFGDIQHQSGIALGFVIACCTLGALYINYHKSITKKKKQLVIGSLVGLSVLLTSIFTLVSTERIFVLKSIIMGLLIGLIVYVFNVILIPFLQGLFATISNIYACVRLALVTKRIRVKKTDVENLNRNLLELDEEIKSVTSLTIREVQLEYELGQIVNDNSFVNQQPLFTEGTYA
;
A
#
# COMPACT_ATOMS: atom_id res chain seq x y z
N MET A 1 -20.44 -11.16 28.87
CA MET A 1 -21.79 -10.63 28.54
C MET A 1 -22.34 -10.04 29.82
N ASN A 2 -22.38 -8.70 29.96
CA ASN A 2 -23.08 -8.11 31.10
C ASN A 2 -24.56 -8.35 30.85
N THR A 3 -25.13 -9.31 31.55
CA THR A 3 -26.58 -9.53 31.57
C THR A 3 -27.21 -8.33 32.26
N ILE A 4 -28.19 -7.73 31.59
CA ILE A 4 -29.03 -6.70 32.20
C ILE A 4 -29.69 -7.34 33.41
N ASN A 5 -29.52 -6.74 34.61
CA ASN A 5 -30.15 -7.26 35.81
C ASN A 5 -31.64 -6.90 35.80
N LEU A 6 -32.37 -7.64 34.98
CA LEU A 6 -33.82 -7.42 34.75
C LEU A 6 -34.66 -7.57 36.04
N ASP A 7 -34.22 -8.46 36.94
CA ASP A 7 -34.96 -8.76 38.16
C ASP A 7 -35.00 -7.57 39.13
N GLU A 8 -33.92 -6.75 39.15
CA GLU A 8 -33.88 -5.54 39.96
C GLU A 8 -34.88 -4.49 39.44
N PHE A 9 -34.93 -4.27 38.12
CA PHE A 9 -35.87 -3.34 37.50
C PHE A 9 -37.32 -3.81 37.64
N ARG A 10 -37.60 -5.11 37.54
CA ARG A 10 -38.94 -5.70 37.76
C ARG A 10 -39.40 -5.51 39.18
N SER A 11 -38.54 -5.84 40.16
CA SER A 11 -38.84 -5.68 41.59
C SER A 11 -39.13 -4.22 41.94
N GLU A 12 -38.32 -3.29 41.47
CA GLU A 12 -38.53 -1.86 41.71
C GLU A 12 -39.79 -1.34 41.02
N SER A 13 -40.09 -1.79 39.83
CA SER A 13 -41.27 -1.44 39.04
C SER A 13 -42.55 -1.88 39.73
N SER A 14 -42.64 -3.14 40.21
CA SER A 14 -43.76 -3.66 40.97
C SER A 14 -44.00 -2.88 42.26
N ARG A 15 -42.92 -2.50 42.96
CA ARG A 15 -42.98 -1.64 44.16
C ARG A 15 -43.55 -0.25 43.86
N LEU A 16 -43.09 0.38 42.77
CA LEU A 16 -43.59 1.69 42.34
C LEU A 16 -45.08 1.63 41.97
N GLY A 17 -45.53 0.57 41.30
CA GLY A 17 -46.93 0.33 40.96
C GLY A 17 -47.78 0.17 42.21
N TYR A 18 -47.35 -0.63 43.20
CA TYR A 18 -48.03 -0.82 44.47
C TYR A 18 -48.28 0.50 45.22
N PHE A 19 -47.30 1.43 45.18
CA PHE A 19 -47.42 2.73 45.82
C PHE A 19 -47.95 3.86 44.93
N ASN A 20 -48.39 3.56 43.71
CA ASN A 20 -48.83 4.54 42.70
C ASN A 20 -47.80 5.68 42.46
N LEU A 21 -46.48 5.36 42.47
CA LEU A 21 -45.42 6.32 42.24
C LEU A 21 -45.12 6.45 40.73
N PRO A 22 -44.56 7.58 40.27
CA PRO A 22 -44.27 7.77 38.82
C PRO A 22 -43.24 6.78 38.32
N LEU A 23 -43.48 6.18 37.13
CA LEU A 23 -42.66 5.18 36.48
C LEU A 23 -41.55 5.80 35.61
N ASP A 24 -41.68 7.05 35.16
CA ASP A 24 -40.75 7.72 34.21
C ASP A 24 -39.27 7.74 34.64
N PRO A 25 -38.92 7.94 35.93
CA PRO A 25 -37.54 7.89 36.37
C PRO A 25 -36.90 6.51 36.17
N LEU A 26 -37.69 5.43 36.43
CA LEU A 26 -37.24 4.04 36.26
C LEU A 26 -37.04 3.71 34.77
N ILE A 27 -37.96 4.14 33.90
CA ILE A 27 -37.81 3.99 32.44
C ILE A 27 -36.52 4.68 31.92
N SER A 28 -36.23 5.87 32.45
CA SER A 28 -35.00 6.60 32.11
C SER A 28 -33.73 5.85 32.54
N SER A 29 -33.75 5.30 33.75
CA SER A 29 -32.67 4.47 34.29
C SER A 29 -32.47 3.18 33.49
N VAL A 30 -33.52 2.52 33.05
CA VAL A 30 -33.44 1.35 32.15
C VAL A 30 -32.79 1.71 30.84
N LYS A 31 -33.20 2.79 30.17
CA LYS A 31 -32.58 3.26 28.93
C LYS A 31 -31.08 3.52 29.09
N GLU A 32 -30.69 4.21 30.15
CA GLU A 32 -29.31 4.49 30.44
C GLU A 32 -28.49 3.21 30.69
N HIS A 33 -29.04 2.28 31.47
CA HIS A 33 -28.39 1.00 31.77
C HIS A 33 -28.14 0.16 30.50
N VAL A 34 -29.15 0.06 29.61
CA VAL A 34 -28.99 -0.62 28.32
C VAL A 34 -27.89 0.03 27.50
N ILE A 35 -27.90 1.36 27.36
CA ILE A 35 -26.85 2.11 26.62
C ILE A 35 -25.46 1.85 27.20
N ILE A 36 -25.30 1.89 28.53
CA ILE A 36 -24.03 1.62 29.20
C ILE A 36 -23.53 0.19 28.91
N THR A 37 -24.44 -0.81 28.95
CA THR A 37 -24.11 -2.21 28.68
C THR A 37 -23.53 -2.39 27.26
N TYR A 38 -24.10 -1.73 26.26
CA TYR A 38 -23.65 -1.83 24.88
C TYR A 38 -22.53 -0.86 24.51
N LYS A 39 -22.25 0.17 25.32
CA LYS A 39 -21.29 1.24 25.05
C LYS A 39 -19.90 0.74 24.67
N SER A 40 -19.40 -0.28 25.37
CA SER A 40 -18.07 -0.86 25.10
C SER A 40 -18.02 -1.48 23.70
N ARG A 41 -19.04 -2.24 23.31
CA ARG A 41 -19.13 -2.92 22.01
C ARG A 41 -19.25 -1.90 20.87
N VAL A 42 -20.09 -0.89 21.02
CA VAL A 42 -20.24 0.21 20.06
C VAL A 42 -18.92 0.98 19.90
N SER A 43 -18.26 1.31 21.02
CA SER A 43 -16.97 2.01 21.01
C SER A 43 -15.89 1.22 20.28
N GLN A 44 -15.77 -0.08 20.55
CA GLN A 44 -14.80 -0.95 19.86
C GLN A 44 -15.03 -1.00 18.35
N LEU A 45 -16.28 -1.13 17.91
CA LEU A 45 -16.61 -1.14 16.48
C LEU A 45 -16.28 0.21 15.81
N LYS A 46 -16.60 1.33 16.47
CA LYS A 46 -16.26 2.68 15.99
C LYS A 46 -14.75 2.90 15.87
N ILE A 47 -13.96 2.45 16.84
CA ILE A 47 -12.50 2.52 16.80
C ILE A 47 -11.95 1.68 15.63
N ARG A 48 -12.45 0.45 15.45
CA ARG A 48 -12.06 -0.40 14.31
C ARG A 48 -12.39 0.25 12.98
N LEU A 49 -13.56 0.83 12.85
CA LEU A 49 -13.99 1.55 11.64
C LEU A 49 -13.07 2.74 11.33
N SER A 50 -12.77 3.57 12.34
CA SER A 50 -11.86 4.71 12.21
C SER A 50 -10.46 4.28 11.76
N ASN A 51 -9.89 3.25 12.40
CA ASN A 51 -8.57 2.72 12.06
C ASN A 51 -8.53 2.17 10.62
N LEU A 52 -9.59 1.45 10.22
CA LEU A 52 -9.68 0.89 8.88
C LEU A 52 -9.83 1.98 7.81
N THR A 53 -10.62 3.02 8.09
CA THR A 53 -10.77 4.18 7.21
C THR A 53 -9.46 4.94 7.04
N CYS A 54 -8.72 5.15 8.12
CA CYS A 54 -7.39 5.76 8.07
C CYS A 54 -6.40 4.92 7.24
N TYR A 55 -6.42 3.60 7.42
CA TYR A 55 -5.59 2.68 6.63
C TYR A 55 -5.92 2.73 5.13
N ILE A 56 -7.22 2.75 4.76
CA ILE A 56 -7.66 2.88 3.37
C ILE A 56 -7.14 4.18 2.76
N LYS A 57 -7.23 5.30 3.49
CA LYS A 57 -6.72 6.59 3.02
C LYS A 57 -5.23 6.54 2.68
N GLY A 58 -4.41 5.91 3.52
CA GLY A 58 -2.98 5.70 3.24
C GLY A 58 -2.72 4.82 2.00
N LEU A 59 -3.57 3.81 1.77
CA LEU A 59 -3.51 3.01 0.55
C LEU A 59 -3.91 3.81 -0.70
N GLU A 60 -4.91 4.68 -0.63
CA GLU A 60 -5.35 5.54 -1.74
C GLU A 60 -4.27 6.57 -2.10
N GLU A 61 -3.56 7.13 -1.13
CA GLU A 61 -2.39 7.98 -1.36
C GLU A 61 -1.26 7.22 -2.08
N SER A 62 -1.00 5.98 -1.66
CA SER A 62 -0.03 5.10 -2.33
C SER A 62 -0.46 4.77 -3.76
N GLU A 63 -1.74 4.48 -3.99
CA GLU A 63 -2.31 4.24 -5.33
C GLU A 63 -2.08 5.45 -6.25
N LYS A 64 -2.35 6.65 -5.76
CA LYS A 64 -2.13 7.90 -6.49
C LYS A 64 -0.66 8.07 -6.88
N SER A 65 0.26 7.84 -5.95
CA SER A 65 1.71 7.92 -6.19
C SER A 65 2.17 6.93 -7.28
N TYR A 66 1.67 5.69 -7.28
CA TYR A 66 2.00 4.72 -8.33
C TYR A 66 1.42 5.10 -9.69
N LYS A 67 0.18 5.64 -9.73
CA LYS A 67 -0.44 6.13 -10.99
C LYS A 67 0.35 7.28 -11.59
N GLU A 68 0.83 8.22 -10.78
CA GLU A 68 1.69 9.32 -11.24
C GLU A 68 3.01 8.79 -11.80
N LYS A 69 3.70 7.86 -11.11
CA LYS A 69 4.94 7.25 -11.61
C LYS A 69 4.78 6.55 -12.96
N ILE A 70 3.66 5.85 -13.16
CA ILE A 70 3.37 5.15 -14.42
C ILE A 70 3.10 6.16 -15.55
N LYS A 71 2.40 7.26 -15.26
CA LYS A 71 2.11 8.31 -16.24
C LYS A 71 3.36 9.00 -16.73
N ASP A 72 4.31 9.26 -15.83
CA ASP A 72 5.57 9.97 -16.17
C ASP A 72 6.53 9.12 -17.01
N ASN A 73 6.38 7.80 -17.02
CA ASN A 73 7.23 6.87 -17.74
C ASN A 73 6.40 5.79 -18.45
N PRO A 74 5.87 6.04 -19.66
CA PRO A 74 5.10 5.04 -20.37
C PRO A 74 5.96 3.82 -20.74
N LEU A 75 5.36 2.63 -20.68
CA LEU A 75 5.99 1.37 -21.07
C LEU A 75 6.20 1.34 -22.59
N HIS A 76 7.46 1.44 -23.02
CA HIS A 76 7.84 1.25 -24.42
C HIS A 76 8.36 -0.19 -24.61
N ALA A 77 7.52 -1.08 -25.12
CA ALA A 77 7.91 -2.45 -25.48
C ALA A 77 9.08 -2.50 -26.47
N GLU A 78 9.18 -1.49 -27.34
CA GLU A 78 10.27 -1.31 -28.30
C GLU A 78 11.64 -1.23 -27.63
N ASN A 79 11.74 -0.67 -26.43
CA ASN A 79 12.99 -0.58 -25.69
C ASN A 79 13.51 -1.96 -25.25
N ILE A 80 12.64 -2.91 -24.96
CA ILE A 80 13.02 -4.27 -24.54
C ILE A 80 13.58 -5.06 -25.73
N ILE A 81 12.91 -4.98 -26.88
CA ILE A 81 13.34 -5.64 -28.10
C ILE A 81 14.68 -5.06 -28.58
N GLY A 82 14.79 -3.72 -28.58
CA GLY A 82 16.03 -3.04 -28.96
C GLY A 82 17.21 -3.43 -28.06
N PHE A 83 16.99 -3.69 -26.74
CA PHE A 83 18.05 -4.17 -25.84
C PHE A 83 18.60 -5.52 -26.28
N PHE A 84 17.76 -6.50 -26.52
CA PHE A 84 18.23 -7.81 -26.94
C PHE A 84 18.99 -7.76 -28.27
N VAL A 85 18.55 -6.90 -29.20
CA VAL A 85 19.24 -6.68 -30.47
C VAL A 85 20.63 -6.07 -30.26
N ILE A 86 20.74 -5.02 -29.45
CA ILE A 86 22.03 -4.34 -29.17
C ILE A 86 22.98 -5.26 -28.42
N VAL A 87 22.49 -6.00 -27.40
CA VAL A 87 23.33 -6.95 -26.68
C VAL A 87 23.82 -8.07 -27.60
N SER A 88 22.98 -8.58 -28.49
CA SER A 88 23.39 -9.58 -29.48
C SER A 88 24.43 -9.08 -30.44
N ILE A 89 24.30 -7.84 -30.93
CA ILE A 89 25.31 -7.20 -31.82
C ILE A 89 26.63 -7.01 -31.05
N LEU A 90 26.60 -6.52 -29.81
CA LEU A 90 27.78 -6.35 -28.97
C LEU A 90 28.51 -7.67 -28.71
N LEU A 91 27.77 -8.73 -28.37
CA LEU A 91 28.35 -10.06 -28.20
C LEU A 91 28.96 -10.61 -29.48
N ALA A 92 28.31 -10.39 -30.62
CA ALA A 92 28.87 -10.77 -31.93
C ALA A 92 30.16 -10.00 -32.24
N VAL A 93 30.19 -8.67 -31.98
CA VAL A 93 31.40 -7.85 -32.20
C VAL A 93 32.55 -8.26 -31.28
N ILE A 94 32.26 -8.54 -30.00
CA ILE A 94 33.25 -9.01 -29.03
C ILE A 94 33.80 -10.38 -29.45
N ASN A 95 32.95 -11.29 -29.90
CA ASN A 95 33.36 -12.63 -30.36
C ASN A 95 34.22 -12.53 -31.65
N LEU A 96 33.81 -11.71 -32.60
CA LEU A 96 34.56 -11.44 -33.83
C LEU A 96 35.94 -10.79 -33.51
N TRP A 97 35.97 -9.93 -32.53
CA TRP A 97 37.17 -9.27 -32.05
C TRP A 97 38.14 -10.26 -31.38
N GLN A 98 37.64 -11.13 -30.49
CA GLN A 98 38.42 -12.21 -29.88
C GLN A 98 39.05 -13.13 -30.92
N ASN A 99 38.28 -13.53 -31.92
CA ASN A 99 38.76 -14.50 -32.95
C ASN A 99 39.71 -13.88 -33.97
N LEU A 100 39.52 -12.61 -34.38
CA LEU A 100 40.33 -11.96 -35.41
C LEU A 100 41.63 -11.36 -34.88
N ILE A 101 41.66 -10.91 -33.64
CA ILE A 101 42.72 -10.04 -33.13
C ILE A 101 43.59 -10.74 -32.06
N PHE A 102 43.03 -11.65 -31.28
CA PHE A 102 43.68 -12.21 -30.10
C PHE A 102 44.03 -13.70 -30.18
N GLY A 103 44.00 -14.30 -31.36
CA GLY A 103 44.38 -15.72 -31.53
C GLY A 103 45.65 -16.16 -30.79
N ASP A 104 46.60 -15.19 -30.53
CA ASP A 104 47.86 -15.52 -29.85
C ASP A 104 48.21 -14.67 -28.62
N ILE A 105 47.33 -13.73 -28.15
CA ILE A 105 47.74 -12.77 -27.12
C ILE A 105 46.65 -12.64 -26.01
N GLN A 106 46.54 -13.68 -25.19
CA GLN A 106 45.52 -13.72 -24.12
C GLN A 106 45.66 -12.67 -23.01
N HIS A 107 46.88 -12.23 -22.69
CA HIS A 107 47.11 -11.26 -21.60
C HIS A 107 46.82 -9.82 -21.99
N GLN A 108 47.07 -9.41 -23.21
CA GLN A 108 46.84 -8.03 -23.66
C GLN A 108 45.36 -7.72 -23.89
N SER A 109 44.55 -8.75 -24.19
CA SER A 109 43.11 -8.59 -24.37
C SER A 109 42.40 -8.20 -23.07
N GLY A 110 42.82 -8.75 -21.92
CA GLY A 110 42.24 -8.44 -20.60
C GLY A 110 42.46 -6.98 -20.19
N ILE A 111 43.64 -6.44 -20.43
CA ILE A 111 43.98 -5.04 -20.09
C ILE A 111 43.21 -4.06 -20.99
N ALA A 112 43.15 -4.31 -22.30
CA ALA A 112 42.38 -3.49 -23.24
C ALA A 112 40.85 -3.50 -22.89
N LEU A 113 40.31 -4.67 -22.59
CA LEU A 113 38.91 -4.81 -22.15
C LEU A 113 38.64 -4.10 -20.83
N GLY A 114 39.52 -4.23 -19.84
CA GLY A 114 39.43 -3.52 -18.56
C GLY A 114 39.43 -2.01 -18.75
N PHE A 115 40.25 -1.50 -19.67
CA PHE A 115 40.32 -0.07 -19.99
C PHE A 115 39.03 0.42 -20.67
N VAL A 116 38.47 -0.36 -21.61
CA VAL A 116 37.18 -0.04 -22.24
C VAL A 116 36.07 0.01 -21.19
N ILE A 117 36.01 -0.96 -20.29
CA ILE A 117 35.02 -0.99 -19.22
C ILE A 117 35.18 0.25 -18.31
N ALA A 118 36.42 0.62 -17.93
CA ALA A 118 36.68 1.80 -17.12
C ALA A 118 36.24 3.10 -17.82
N CYS A 119 36.54 3.27 -19.09
CA CYS A 119 36.13 4.43 -19.87
C CYS A 119 34.59 4.50 -20.04
N CYS A 120 33.92 3.35 -20.24
CA CYS A 120 32.49 3.27 -20.35
C CYS A 120 31.79 3.60 -19.01
N THR A 121 32.34 3.10 -17.90
CA THR A 121 31.78 3.38 -16.56
C THR A 121 31.97 4.82 -16.14
N LEU A 122 33.15 5.42 -16.41
CA LEU A 122 33.38 6.84 -16.15
C LEU A 122 32.48 7.74 -17.00
N GLY A 123 32.30 7.43 -18.28
CA GLY A 123 31.37 8.14 -19.15
C GLY A 123 29.91 8.05 -18.65
N ALA A 124 29.49 6.87 -18.24
CA ALA A 124 28.15 6.65 -17.68
C ALA A 124 27.92 7.42 -16.38
N LEU A 125 28.88 7.37 -15.46
CA LEU A 125 28.82 8.08 -14.18
C LEU A 125 28.76 9.59 -14.40
N TYR A 126 29.60 10.12 -15.30
CA TYR A 126 29.61 11.54 -15.59
C TYR A 126 28.30 12.03 -16.20
N ILE A 127 27.73 11.28 -17.14
CA ILE A 127 26.45 11.62 -17.79
C ILE A 127 25.29 11.56 -16.80
N ASN A 128 25.28 10.58 -15.88
CA ASN A 128 24.24 10.43 -14.86
C ASN A 128 24.35 11.47 -13.75
N TYR A 129 25.56 11.82 -13.34
CA TYR A 129 25.78 12.80 -12.26
C TYR A 129 25.33 14.22 -12.68
N HIS A 130 25.51 14.58 -13.93
CA HIS A 130 25.19 15.89 -14.47
C HIS A 130 23.92 15.88 -15.34
N LYS A 131 22.74 15.73 -14.72
CA LYS A 131 21.44 15.76 -15.42
C LYS A 131 21.17 17.05 -16.22
N SER A 132 21.86 18.17 -15.89
CA SER A 132 21.71 19.48 -16.54
C SER A 132 22.70 19.77 -17.69
N ILE A 133 23.50 18.78 -18.11
CA ILE A 133 24.51 19.00 -19.15
C ILE A 133 23.81 19.21 -20.49
N THR A 134 24.18 20.30 -21.17
CA THR A 134 23.73 20.58 -22.55
C THR A 134 24.19 19.50 -23.51
N LYS A 135 23.38 19.23 -24.56
CA LYS A 135 23.66 18.22 -25.59
C LYS A 135 25.10 18.36 -26.19
N LYS A 136 25.57 19.60 -26.39
CA LYS A 136 26.94 19.87 -26.90
C LYS A 136 28.02 19.42 -25.92
N LYS A 137 27.89 19.72 -24.62
CA LYS A 137 28.87 19.28 -23.61
C LYS A 137 28.88 17.75 -23.46
N LYS A 138 27.73 17.08 -23.55
CA LYS A 138 27.64 15.64 -23.55
C LYS A 138 28.39 14.99 -24.70
N GLN A 139 28.25 15.52 -25.93
CA GLN A 139 28.96 15.06 -27.11
C GLN A 139 30.47 15.28 -26.98
N LEU A 140 30.90 16.42 -26.41
CA LEU A 140 32.33 16.73 -26.21
C LEU A 140 32.97 15.75 -25.20
N VAL A 141 32.27 15.41 -24.09
CA VAL A 141 32.76 14.42 -23.12
C VAL A 141 32.89 13.03 -23.75
N ILE A 142 31.88 12.59 -24.49
CA ILE A 142 31.92 11.30 -25.19
C ILE A 142 33.07 11.29 -26.21
N GLY A 143 33.21 12.35 -26.99
CA GLY A 143 34.32 12.50 -27.95
C GLY A 143 35.69 12.45 -27.29
N SER A 144 35.86 13.11 -26.13
CA SER A 144 37.12 13.06 -25.35
C SER A 144 37.42 11.66 -24.82
N LEU A 145 36.43 10.92 -24.32
CA LEU A 145 36.60 9.55 -23.85
C LEU A 145 36.97 8.60 -25.00
N VAL A 146 36.33 8.77 -26.15
CA VAL A 146 36.66 8.01 -27.36
C VAL A 146 38.08 8.32 -27.80
N GLY A 147 38.45 9.59 -27.92
CA GLY A 147 39.81 10.01 -28.31
C GLY A 147 40.88 9.50 -27.36
N LEU A 148 40.64 9.61 -26.04
CA LEU A 148 41.56 9.10 -25.02
C LEU A 148 41.72 7.57 -25.11
N SER A 149 40.64 6.82 -25.32
CA SER A 149 40.68 5.36 -25.46
C SER A 149 41.42 4.94 -26.73
N VAL A 150 41.23 5.63 -27.84
CA VAL A 150 42.00 5.41 -29.08
C VAL A 150 43.49 5.61 -28.85
N LEU A 151 43.87 6.75 -28.27
CA LEU A 151 45.27 7.10 -28.02
C LEU A 151 45.95 6.10 -27.08
N LEU A 152 45.38 5.83 -25.94
CA LEU A 152 45.98 4.94 -24.95
C LEU A 152 46.08 3.50 -25.46
N THR A 153 45.08 3.01 -26.19
CA THR A 153 45.14 1.66 -26.78
C THR A 153 46.17 1.58 -27.88
N SER A 154 46.29 2.62 -28.75
CA SER A 154 47.30 2.68 -29.80
C SER A 154 48.71 2.69 -29.23
N ILE A 155 48.96 3.52 -28.19
CA ILE A 155 50.25 3.58 -27.50
C ILE A 155 50.59 2.24 -26.85
N PHE A 156 49.60 1.64 -26.11
CA PHE A 156 49.82 0.39 -25.42
C PHE A 156 50.14 -0.76 -26.37
N THR A 157 49.41 -0.89 -27.50
CA THR A 157 49.70 -1.90 -28.52
C THR A 157 51.01 -1.65 -29.23
N LEU A 158 51.41 -0.39 -29.41
CA LEU A 158 52.69 -0.03 -30.04
C LEU A 158 53.91 -0.38 -29.16
N VAL A 159 53.78 -0.22 -27.83
CA VAL A 159 54.81 -0.57 -26.86
C VAL A 159 54.94 -2.07 -26.65
N SER A 160 53.78 -2.80 -26.74
CA SER A 160 53.73 -4.25 -26.47
C SER A 160 54.16 -5.11 -27.67
N THR A 161 54.11 -4.59 -28.88
CA THR A 161 54.47 -5.33 -30.11
C THR A 161 55.76 -4.78 -30.69
N GLU A 162 56.82 -5.61 -30.70
CA GLU A 162 58.10 -5.25 -31.33
C GLU A 162 57.90 -4.86 -32.80
N ARG A 163 58.01 -3.56 -33.08
CA ARG A 163 58.27 -2.84 -34.35
C ARG A 163 57.46 -3.15 -35.62
N ILE A 164 56.65 -4.18 -35.76
CA ILE A 164 56.16 -4.56 -37.11
C ILE A 164 54.68 -4.15 -37.39
N PHE A 165 53.94 -3.61 -36.44
CA PHE A 165 52.50 -3.46 -36.64
C PHE A 165 51.89 -2.13 -36.19
N VAL A 166 52.47 -0.99 -36.58
CA VAL A 166 51.87 0.35 -36.35
C VAL A 166 50.42 0.40 -36.88
N LEU A 167 50.19 -0.16 -38.07
CA LEU A 167 48.86 -0.20 -38.67
C LEU A 167 47.86 -1.02 -37.82
N LYS A 168 48.28 -2.16 -37.26
CA LYS A 168 47.47 -3.01 -36.40
C LYS A 168 47.12 -2.27 -35.11
N SER A 169 48.05 -1.53 -34.51
CA SER A 169 47.82 -0.73 -33.30
C SER A 169 46.82 0.40 -33.53
N ILE A 170 46.86 1.06 -34.68
CA ILE A 170 45.90 2.12 -35.04
C ILE A 170 44.51 1.51 -35.26
N ILE A 171 44.42 0.40 -35.97
CA ILE A 171 43.13 -0.28 -36.20
C ILE A 171 42.51 -0.72 -34.88
N MET A 172 43.31 -1.28 -33.94
CA MET A 172 42.89 -1.65 -32.61
C MET A 172 42.37 -0.47 -31.79
N GLY A 173 43.09 0.64 -31.80
CA GLY A 173 42.67 1.87 -31.14
C GLY A 173 41.33 2.38 -31.69
N LEU A 174 41.18 2.39 -33.02
CA LEU A 174 39.92 2.81 -33.66
C LEU A 174 38.75 1.89 -33.32
N LEU A 175 38.96 0.56 -33.30
CA LEU A 175 37.93 -0.40 -32.91
C LEU A 175 37.48 -0.19 -31.45
N ILE A 176 38.41 0.00 -30.53
CA ILE A 176 38.11 0.29 -29.14
C ILE A 176 37.37 1.63 -29.01
N GLY A 177 37.83 2.66 -29.70
CA GLY A 177 37.13 3.94 -29.73
C GLY A 177 35.68 3.82 -30.24
N LEU A 178 35.48 3.01 -31.28
CA LEU A 178 34.14 2.72 -31.79
C LEU A 178 33.25 2.00 -30.74
N ILE A 179 33.81 1.01 -30.05
CA ILE A 179 33.10 0.30 -28.97
C ILE A 179 32.70 1.27 -27.84
N VAL A 180 33.65 2.13 -27.39
CA VAL A 180 33.37 3.14 -26.35
C VAL A 180 32.28 4.11 -26.81
N TYR A 181 32.33 4.53 -28.08
CA TYR A 181 31.30 5.40 -28.67
C TYR A 181 29.93 4.73 -28.67
N VAL A 182 29.83 3.54 -29.24
CA VAL A 182 28.55 2.77 -29.28
C VAL A 182 28.00 2.54 -27.88
N PHE A 183 28.86 2.19 -26.92
CA PHE A 183 28.46 1.96 -25.54
C PHE A 183 27.87 3.24 -24.91
N ASN A 184 28.54 4.37 -25.03
CA ASN A 184 28.10 5.63 -24.40
C ASN A 184 26.92 6.28 -25.13
N VAL A 185 26.85 6.19 -26.46
CA VAL A 185 25.80 6.86 -27.25
C VAL A 185 24.54 6.01 -27.36
N ILE A 186 24.69 4.72 -27.45
CA ILE A 186 23.58 3.81 -27.72
C ILE A 186 23.18 3.00 -26.47
N LEU A 187 24.14 2.28 -25.87
CA LEU A 187 23.85 1.33 -24.82
C LEU A 187 23.42 1.99 -23.50
N ILE A 188 24.09 3.06 -23.08
CA ILE A 188 23.75 3.73 -21.82
C ILE A 188 22.36 4.36 -21.84
N PRO A 189 21.96 5.17 -22.83
CA PRO A 189 20.60 5.70 -22.92
C PRO A 189 19.56 4.58 -22.98
N PHE A 190 19.92 3.49 -23.66
CA PHE A 190 19.07 2.32 -23.77
C PHE A 190 18.88 1.61 -22.41
N LEU A 191 19.96 1.37 -21.66
CA LEU A 191 19.89 0.82 -20.31
C LEU A 191 19.07 1.71 -19.37
N GLN A 192 19.20 3.03 -19.48
CA GLN A 192 18.36 3.96 -18.71
C GLN A 192 16.87 3.79 -19.04
N GLY A 193 16.52 3.64 -20.31
CA GLY A 193 15.16 3.33 -20.75
C GLY A 193 14.67 1.98 -20.22
N LEU A 194 15.54 0.97 -20.20
CA LEU A 194 15.22 -0.36 -19.66
C LEU A 194 14.97 -0.32 -18.15
N PHE A 195 15.81 0.37 -17.39
CA PHE A 195 15.60 0.54 -15.94
C PHE A 195 14.31 1.30 -15.64
N ALA A 196 13.99 2.34 -16.42
CA ALA A 196 12.70 3.03 -16.33
C ALA A 196 11.53 2.08 -16.60
N THR A 197 11.65 1.22 -17.63
CA THR A 197 10.63 0.23 -17.98
C THR A 197 10.44 -0.81 -16.87
N ILE A 198 11.51 -1.36 -16.29
CA ILE A 198 11.46 -2.30 -15.16
C ILE A 198 10.81 -1.64 -13.94
N SER A 199 11.19 -0.39 -13.64
CA SER A 199 10.58 0.39 -12.55
C SER A 199 9.08 0.56 -12.75
N ASN A 200 8.62 0.76 -13.99
CA ASN A 200 7.21 0.88 -14.33
C ASN A 200 6.46 -0.44 -14.21
N ILE A 201 7.04 -1.56 -14.66
CA ILE A 201 6.47 -2.89 -14.44
C ILE A 201 6.27 -3.13 -12.94
N TYR A 202 7.28 -2.82 -12.13
CA TYR A 202 7.17 -2.91 -10.68
C TYR A 202 6.04 -2.01 -10.14
N ALA A 203 5.95 -0.76 -10.61
CA ALA A 203 4.89 0.17 -10.21
C ALA A 203 3.50 -0.35 -10.60
N CYS A 204 3.34 -0.94 -11.80
CA CYS A 204 2.08 -1.56 -12.25
C CYS A 204 1.66 -2.73 -11.37
N VAL A 205 2.59 -3.64 -11.03
CA VAL A 205 2.31 -4.77 -10.14
C VAL A 205 1.92 -4.29 -8.75
N ARG A 206 2.64 -3.31 -8.20
CA ARG A 206 2.30 -2.70 -6.91
C ARG A 206 0.96 -2.01 -6.94
N LEU A 207 0.64 -1.27 -7.99
CA LEU A 207 -0.67 -0.65 -8.18
C LEU A 207 -1.80 -1.68 -8.15
N ALA A 208 -1.67 -2.78 -8.91
CA ALA A 208 -2.67 -3.84 -8.92
C ALA A 208 -2.89 -4.44 -7.53
N LEU A 209 -1.81 -4.68 -6.77
CA LEU A 209 -1.89 -5.20 -5.40
C LEU A 209 -2.55 -4.20 -4.44
N VAL A 210 -2.20 -2.91 -4.53
CA VAL A 210 -2.79 -1.86 -3.69
C VAL A 210 -4.28 -1.70 -4.00
N THR A 211 -4.67 -1.63 -5.28
CA THR A 211 -6.08 -1.53 -5.69
C THR A 211 -6.90 -2.74 -5.21
N LYS A 212 -6.34 -3.96 -5.29
CA LYS A 212 -6.99 -5.16 -4.73
C LYS A 212 -7.19 -5.04 -3.22
N ARG A 213 -6.16 -4.58 -2.48
CA ARG A 213 -6.25 -4.39 -1.01
C ARG A 213 -7.29 -3.34 -0.65
N ILE A 214 -7.35 -2.21 -1.36
CA ILE A 214 -8.37 -1.17 -1.15
C ILE A 214 -9.77 -1.76 -1.30
N ARG A 215 -10.03 -2.54 -2.37
CA ARG A 215 -11.33 -3.17 -2.60
C ARG A 215 -11.74 -4.07 -1.44
N VAL A 216 -10.85 -4.96 -1.00
CA VAL A 216 -11.13 -5.87 0.13
C VAL A 216 -11.40 -5.07 1.40
N LYS A 217 -10.60 -4.02 1.68
CA LYS A 217 -10.79 -3.21 2.88
C LYS A 217 -12.03 -2.35 2.85
N LYS A 218 -12.50 -1.89 1.69
CA LYS A 218 -13.80 -1.22 1.54
C LYS A 218 -14.96 -2.18 1.88
N THR A 219 -14.89 -3.42 1.45
CA THR A 219 -15.88 -4.44 1.86
C THR A 219 -15.86 -4.67 3.38
N ASP A 220 -14.66 -4.70 4.01
CA ASP A 220 -14.58 -4.80 5.48
C ASP A 220 -15.26 -3.60 6.18
N VAL A 221 -15.12 -2.38 5.65
CA VAL A 221 -15.81 -1.16 6.15
C VAL A 221 -17.32 -1.29 6.01
N GLU A 222 -17.81 -1.76 4.86
CA GLU A 222 -19.25 -1.97 4.64
C GLU A 222 -19.83 -2.98 5.62
N ASN A 223 -19.12 -4.09 5.87
CA ASN A 223 -19.51 -5.09 6.85
C ASN A 223 -19.54 -4.53 8.29
N LEU A 224 -18.53 -3.72 8.66
CA LEU A 224 -18.52 -3.08 10.00
C LEU A 224 -19.65 -2.07 10.15
N ASN A 225 -19.98 -1.31 9.11
CA ASN A 225 -21.13 -0.39 9.14
C ASN A 225 -22.45 -1.16 9.29
N ARG A 226 -22.60 -2.30 8.58
CA ARG A 226 -23.77 -3.17 8.75
C ARG A 226 -23.88 -3.69 10.17
N ASN A 227 -22.79 -4.18 10.74
CA ASN A 227 -22.78 -4.66 12.14
C ASN A 227 -23.12 -3.55 13.15
N LEU A 228 -22.73 -2.30 12.86
CA LEU A 228 -23.11 -1.15 13.70
C LEU A 228 -24.62 -0.85 13.62
N LEU A 229 -25.21 -0.95 12.42
CA LEU A 229 -26.66 -0.79 12.24
C LEU A 229 -27.43 -1.89 12.94
N GLU A 230 -27.04 -3.15 12.76
CA GLU A 230 -27.64 -4.30 13.44
C GLU A 230 -27.56 -4.16 14.97
N LEU A 231 -26.43 -3.67 15.49
CA LEU A 231 -26.26 -3.43 16.92
C LEU A 231 -27.16 -2.29 17.43
N ASP A 232 -27.36 -1.22 16.63
CA ASP A 232 -28.28 -0.13 16.98
C ASP A 232 -29.75 -0.62 17.03
N GLU A 233 -30.14 -1.48 16.09
CA GLU A 233 -31.45 -2.12 16.08
C GLU A 233 -31.60 -3.07 17.25
N GLU A 234 -30.57 -3.85 17.59
CA GLU A 234 -30.54 -4.72 18.78
C GLU A 234 -30.76 -3.89 20.07
N ILE A 235 -30.03 -2.77 20.22
CA ILE A 235 -30.18 -1.87 21.38
C ILE A 235 -31.61 -1.33 21.47
N LYS A 236 -32.20 -0.88 20.37
CA LYS A 236 -33.60 -0.38 20.35
C LYS A 236 -34.59 -1.46 20.71
N SER A 237 -34.42 -2.65 20.17
CA SER A 237 -35.29 -3.81 20.46
C SER A 237 -35.21 -4.21 21.93
N VAL A 238 -34.01 -4.38 22.47
CA VAL A 238 -33.80 -4.73 23.88
C VAL A 238 -34.37 -3.64 24.79
N THR A 239 -34.12 -2.36 24.47
CA THR A 239 -34.66 -1.24 25.23
C THR A 239 -36.18 -1.27 25.26
N SER A 240 -36.84 -1.48 24.12
CA SER A 240 -38.31 -1.51 24.04
C SER A 240 -38.92 -2.70 24.79
N LEU A 241 -38.29 -3.87 24.69
CA LEU A 241 -38.74 -5.07 25.42
C LEU A 241 -38.57 -4.89 26.91
N THR A 242 -37.44 -4.39 27.39
CA THR A 242 -37.19 -4.16 28.81
C THR A 242 -38.18 -3.13 29.39
N ILE A 243 -38.45 -2.03 28.65
CA ILE A 243 -39.46 -1.03 29.09
C ILE A 243 -40.84 -1.66 29.19
N ARG A 244 -41.22 -2.47 28.21
CA ARG A 244 -42.53 -3.15 28.22
C ARG A 244 -42.67 -4.09 29.42
N GLU A 245 -41.65 -4.87 29.73
CA GLU A 245 -41.64 -5.74 30.89
C GLU A 245 -41.76 -4.93 32.20
N VAL A 246 -41.00 -3.84 32.31
CA VAL A 246 -41.09 -2.92 33.45
C VAL A 246 -42.51 -2.31 33.60
N GLN A 247 -43.15 -1.95 32.49
CA GLN A 247 -44.54 -1.44 32.48
C GLN A 247 -45.55 -2.49 32.94
N LEU A 248 -45.41 -3.72 32.46
CA LEU A 248 -46.30 -4.83 32.90
C LEU A 248 -46.17 -5.12 34.39
N GLU A 249 -44.96 -5.13 34.95
CA GLU A 249 -44.75 -5.33 36.38
C GLU A 249 -45.30 -4.16 37.21
N TYR A 250 -45.24 -2.93 36.68
CA TYR A 250 -45.87 -1.77 37.29
C TYR A 250 -47.40 -1.90 37.37
N GLU A 251 -48.06 -2.31 36.28
CA GLU A 251 -49.49 -2.56 36.20
C GLU A 251 -49.91 -3.68 37.16
N LEU A 252 -49.15 -4.77 37.27
CA LEU A 252 -49.37 -5.84 38.25
C LEU A 252 -49.31 -5.33 39.69
N GLY A 253 -48.32 -4.46 39.98
CA GLY A 253 -48.20 -3.80 41.29
C GLY A 253 -49.45 -2.98 41.66
N GLN A 254 -50.01 -2.24 40.69
CA GLN A 254 -51.25 -1.47 40.89
C GLN A 254 -52.45 -2.38 41.18
N ILE A 255 -52.63 -3.48 40.41
CA ILE A 255 -53.70 -4.44 40.59
C ILE A 255 -53.66 -5.07 42.01
N VAL A 256 -52.47 -5.42 42.50
CA VAL A 256 -52.27 -5.95 43.84
C VAL A 256 -52.72 -4.95 44.93
N ASN A 257 -52.31 -3.65 44.71
CA ASN A 257 -52.76 -2.60 45.62
C ASN A 257 -54.29 -2.46 45.65
N ASP A 258 -54.93 -2.36 44.48
CA ASP A 258 -56.40 -2.20 44.39
C ASP A 258 -57.11 -3.38 45.01
N ASN A 259 -56.64 -4.61 44.79
CA ASN A 259 -57.25 -5.80 45.44
C ASN A 259 -57.02 -5.84 46.95
N SER A 260 -55.94 -5.25 47.46
CA SER A 260 -55.72 -5.17 48.92
C SER A 260 -56.71 -4.23 49.61
N PHE A 261 -57.11 -3.14 48.91
CA PHE A 261 -58.15 -2.23 49.43
C PHE A 261 -59.56 -2.89 49.42
N VAL A 262 -59.91 -3.65 48.40
CA VAL A 262 -61.21 -4.36 48.30
C VAL A 262 -61.36 -5.38 49.41
N ASN A 263 -60.33 -6.10 49.82
CA ASN A 263 -60.34 -7.05 50.90
C ASN A 263 -60.31 -6.44 52.30
N GLN A 264 -60.12 -5.12 52.46
CA GLN A 264 -60.13 -4.40 53.73
C GLN A 264 -61.41 -3.64 53.98
N GLN A 265 -62.42 -3.69 53.11
CA GLN A 265 -63.72 -3.16 53.42
C GLN A 265 -64.33 -3.98 54.55
N PRO A 266 -64.60 -3.41 55.75
CA PRO A 266 -65.23 -4.13 56.80
C PRO A 266 -66.64 -4.50 56.33
N LEU A 267 -66.96 -5.79 56.45
CA LEU A 267 -68.33 -6.25 56.38
C LEU A 267 -69.17 -5.53 57.48
N PHE A 268 -69.77 -4.39 57.07
CA PHE A 268 -70.81 -3.82 57.93
C PHE A 268 -71.95 -4.83 57.99
N THR A 269 -71.85 -5.67 58.97
CA THR A 269 -73.03 -6.46 59.41
C THR A 269 -74.05 -5.46 59.88
N GLU A 270 -75.14 -5.36 59.08
CA GLU A 270 -76.38 -4.68 59.53
C GLU A 270 -76.79 -5.33 60.80
N GLY A 271 -76.64 -4.59 61.87
CA GLY A 271 -77.24 -4.94 63.15
C GLY A 271 -78.77 -4.84 63.08
N THR A 272 -79.40 -6.01 63.07
CA THR A 272 -80.81 -6.15 63.23
C THR A 272 -81.22 -5.54 64.57
N TYR A 273 -82.01 -4.44 64.56
CA TYR A 273 -82.76 -4.02 65.70
C TYR A 273 -84.04 -4.80 65.71
N ALA A 274 -84.24 -5.55 66.77
CA ALA A 274 -85.51 -6.00 67.25
C ALA A 274 -85.89 -5.34 68.58
#